data_537297938cc87369d5ac1e90f33c57b7
#
_entry.id   537297938cc87369d5ac1e90f33c57b7
#
_cell.length_a   1.000
_cell.length_b   1.000
_cell.length_c   1.000
_cell.angle_alpha   90.00
_cell.angle_beta   90.00
_cell.angle_gamma   90.00
#
_symmetry.space_group_name_H-M   'P 1'
#
loop_
_entity.id
_entity.type
_entity.pdbx_description
1 polymer ?
#
loop_
_entity_poly.entity_id
_entity_poly.type
_entity_poly.pdbx_seq_one_letter_code
_entity_poly.pdbx_strand_id
1 'polypeptide(L)'
;MGLNKLRNKATHWDKVGRIGFKKSPPDILAEHKKKTHLHLLARWADLKGSERILKTDLFEEAFGSDQFLFDLGQKSSRIIGIDISREIIAQAKRRASQHSVDSSQYLCCDVRYLPLKSDSMDLIISNSTLDHFPSEKDISIALKELARALRVNGTLILTMDNKHNLTYPPYTFIRIWMKLGLAPYFIGRTLSLAELRRILEQEGLSVEESTAIFHYPHPDGLVRWTERFLRKLSRGRLDSAIRRGLALLDRLEGKRTKYLTGRYIAVKAVKHEA
;
A
#
# COMPACT_ATOMS: atom_id res chain seq x y z
N MET A 1 -0.44 -11.45 24.21
CA MET A 1 0.71 -10.74 23.60
C MET A 1 0.56 -9.26 23.96
N GLY A 2 1.46 -8.73 24.83
CA GLY A 2 1.15 -7.56 25.63
C GLY A 2 1.12 -6.24 24.87
N LEU A 3 0.38 -5.30 25.42
CA LEU A 3 0.28 -3.86 25.04
C LEU A 3 1.64 -3.21 24.73
N ASN A 4 2.73 -3.65 25.37
CA ASN A 4 4.09 -3.17 25.14
C ASN A 4 4.61 -3.45 23.71
N LYS A 5 4.21 -4.56 23.06
CA LYS A 5 4.64 -4.88 21.69
C LYS A 5 3.89 -4.04 20.65
N LEU A 6 2.64 -3.68 20.94
CA LEU A 6 1.84 -2.73 20.14
C LEU A 6 2.39 -1.31 20.28
N ARG A 7 2.71 -0.88 21.50
CA ARG A 7 3.28 0.42 21.80
C ARG A 7 4.61 0.64 21.06
N ASN A 8 5.48 -0.37 20.98
CA ASN A 8 6.75 -0.28 20.27
C ASN A 8 6.57 -0.11 18.75
N LYS A 9 5.55 -0.73 18.14
CA LYS A 9 5.25 -0.55 16.71
C LYS A 9 4.71 0.86 16.41
N ALA A 10 3.73 1.32 17.16
CA ALA A 10 3.20 2.67 17.03
C ALA A 10 4.31 3.72 17.20
N THR A 11 5.16 3.58 18.23
CA THR A 11 6.31 4.47 18.49
C THR A 11 7.32 4.47 17.34
N HIS A 12 7.56 3.32 16.69
CA HIS A 12 8.43 3.26 15.51
C HIS A 12 7.86 4.09 14.36
N TRP A 13 6.58 3.87 14.03
CA TRP A 13 5.92 4.60 12.94
C TRP A 13 5.68 6.07 13.25
N ASP A 14 5.45 6.44 14.52
CA ASP A 14 5.46 7.84 14.95
C ASP A 14 6.82 8.50 14.71
N LYS A 15 7.93 7.77 14.98
CA LYS A 15 9.27 8.26 14.66
C LYS A 15 9.48 8.45 13.17
N VAL A 16 9.05 7.49 12.35
CA VAL A 16 9.07 7.58 10.88
C VAL A 16 8.25 8.80 10.42
N GLY A 17 7.05 8.98 10.98
CA GLY A 17 6.18 10.13 10.70
C GLY A 17 6.81 11.47 11.08
N ARG A 18 7.52 11.58 12.22
CA ARG A 18 8.20 12.81 12.66
C ARG A 18 9.42 13.16 11.81
N ILE A 19 10.18 12.16 11.40
CA ILE A 19 11.32 12.37 10.50
C ILE A 19 10.80 12.96 9.19
N GLY A 20 9.59 12.60 8.81
CA GLY A 20 8.93 13.01 7.58
C GLY A 20 9.87 12.82 6.40
N PHE A 21 9.43 12.27 5.31
CA PHE A 21 10.21 12.49 4.09
C PHE A 21 10.11 13.99 3.82
N LYS A 22 11.24 14.71 3.93
CA LYS A 22 11.34 16.11 3.48
C LYS A 22 10.55 16.18 2.19
N LYS A 23 9.56 17.08 2.09
CA LYS A 23 8.72 17.29 0.90
C LYS A 23 9.61 17.22 -0.34
N SER A 24 9.73 16.03 -0.88
CA SER A 24 10.36 15.89 -2.18
C SER A 24 9.36 16.40 -3.18
N PRO A 25 9.76 17.24 -4.13
CA PRO A 25 8.87 17.58 -5.23
C PRO A 25 8.34 16.28 -5.84
N PRO A 26 7.09 16.28 -6.35
CA PRO A 26 6.54 15.10 -7.00
C PRO A 26 7.56 14.62 -8.05
N ASP A 27 8.02 13.38 -7.85
CA ASP A 27 8.89 12.73 -8.81
C ASP A 27 8.05 11.92 -9.82
N ILE A 28 8.61 11.62 -10.97
CA ILE A 28 7.92 10.89 -12.04
C ILE A 28 7.51 9.51 -11.54
N LEU A 29 8.33 8.90 -10.69
CA LEU A 29 8.05 7.60 -10.10
C LEU A 29 6.82 7.64 -9.18
N ALA A 30 6.65 8.69 -8.36
CA ALA A 30 5.48 8.83 -7.51
C ALA A 30 4.20 9.06 -8.33
N GLU A 31 4.26 9.88 -9.38
CA GLU A 31 3.15 10.05 -10.30
C GLU A 31 2.78 8.73 -11.01
N HIS A 32 3.80 7.97 -11.42
CA HIS A 32 3.63 6.66 -12.03
C HIS A 32 2.96 5.66 -11.06
N LYS A 33 3.40 5.62 -9.80
CA LYS A 33 2.78 4.80 -8.75
C LYS A 33 1.31 5.16 -8.54
N LYS A 34 1.01 6.45 -8.39
CA LYS A 34 -0.37 6.94 -8.25
C LYS A 34 -1.24 6.50 -9.43
N LYS A 35 -0.76 6.69 -10.66
CA LYS A 35 -1.48 6.29 -11.87
C LYS A 35 -1.75 4.77 -11.90
N THR A 36 -0.77 3.97 -11.54
CA THR A 36 -0.90 2.51 -11.50
C THR A 36 -1.92 2.06 -10.45
N HIS A 37 -1.89 2.62 -9.24
CA HIS A 37 -2.89 2.33 -8.21
C HIS A 37 -4.30 2.76 -8.64
N LEU A 38 -4.47 3.97 -9.20
CA LEU A 38 -5.76 4.43 -9.69
C LEU A 38 -6.29 3.54 -10.83
N HIS A 39 -5.40 3.09 -11.73
CA HIS A 39 -5.76 2.16 -12.80
C HIS A 39 -6.22 0.80 -12.24
N LEU A 40 -5.51 0.28 -11.23
CA LEU A 40 -5.89 -0.95 -10.55
C LEU A 40 -7.27 -0.83 -9.90
N LEU A 41 -7.52 0.27 -9.20
CA LEU A 41 -8.81 0.56 -8.57
C LEU A 41 -9.93 0.70 -9.61
N ALA A 42 -9.69 1.40 -10.71
CA ALA A 42 -10.66 1.55 -11.80
C ALA A 42 -11.06 0.22 -12.46
N ARG A 43 -10.13 -0.77 -12.48
CA ARG A 43 -10.40 -2.11 -13.01
C ARG A 43 -11.17 -2.99 -12.04
N TRP A 44 -10.89 -2.88 -10.74
CA TRP A 44 -11.25 -3.88 -9.75
C TRP A 44 -12.29 -3.41 -8.74
N ALA A 45 -12.45 -2.10 -8.55
CA ALA A 45 -13.40 -1.56 -7.61
C ALA A 45 -14.65 -1.03 -8.30
N ASP A 46 -15.82 -1.37 -7.77
CA ASP A 46 -17.06 -0.65 -8.06
C ASP A 46 -17.15 0.57 -7.13
N LEU A 47 -16.52 1.67 -7.56
CA LEU A 47 -16.49 2.91 -6.78
C LEU A 47 -17.86 3.60 -6.70
N LYS A 48 -18.78 3.31 -7.64
CA LYS A 48 -20.14 3.89 -7.65
C LYS A 48 -21.07 3.15 -6.69
N GLY A 49 -20.88 1.83 -6.55
CA GLY A 49 -21.63 0.98 -5.63
C GLY A 49 -21.01 0.92 -4.22
N SER A 50 -19.82 1.51 -4.01
CA SER A 50 -19.14 1.46 -2.71
C SER A 50 -19.36 2.75 -1.93
N GLU A 51 -20.28 2.72 -0.95
CA GLU A 51 -20.57 3.87 -0.09
C GLU A 51 -19.58 4.00 1.08
N ARG A 52 -19.07 2.87 1.58
CA ARG A 52 -18.19 2.79 2.77
C ARG A 52 -16.86 2.14 2.40
N ILE A 53 -15.85 2.97 2.32
CA ILE A 53 -14.51 2.56 1.90
C ILE A 53 -13.55 2.64 3.09
N LEU A 54 -12.80 1.58 3.34
CA LEU A 54 -11.68 1.56 4.28
C LEU A 54 -10.36 1.58 3.50
N LYS A 55 -9.46 2.50 3.86
CA LYS A 55 -8.06 2.46 3.40
C LYS A 55 -7.12 2.27 4.58
N THR A 56 -6.24 1.27 4.48
CA THR A 56 -5.15 1.07 5.44
C THR A 56 -3.87 1.74 4.94
N ASP A 57 -2.99 2.15 5.86
CA ASP A 57 -1.77 2.90 5.61
C ASP A 57 -2.03 4.27 4.95
N LEU A 58 -1.70 5.31 5.67
CA LEU A 58 -1.89 6.71 5.24
C LEU A 58 -0.57 7.46 5.05
N PHE A 59 0.54 6.73 4.95
CA PHE A 59 1.85 7.36 4.82
C PHE A 59 1.93 8.23 3.56
N GLU A 60 1.43 7.75 2.42
CA GLU A 60 1.42 8.51 1.17
C GLU A 60 0.46 9.71 1.24
N GLU A 61 -0.67 9.60 1.90
CA GLU A 61 -1.57 10.72 2.17
C GLU A 61 -0.93 11.76 3.07
N ALA A 62 -0.15 11.34 4.05
CA ALA A 62 0.52 12.24 4.98
C ALA A 62 1.73 12.96 4.35
N PHE A 63 2.58 12.25 3.64
CA PHE A 63 3.91 12.74 3.22
C PHE A 63 4.23 12.54 1.75
N GLY A 64 3.59 11.59 1.09
CA GLY A 64 3.89 11.19 -0.27
C GLY A 64 3.20 12.01 -1.35
N SER A 65 3.33 11.56 -2.58
CA SER A 65 2.67 12.11 -3.76
C SER A 65 1.68 11.13 -4.39
N ASP A 66 1.63 9.89 -3.89
CA ASP A 66 0.70 8.84 -4.33
C ASP A 66 -0.60 8.87 -3.47
N GLN A 67 -1.26 10.03 -3.43
CA GLN A 67 -2.40 10.35 -2.57
C GLN A 67 -3.72 10.04 -3.26
N PHE A 68 -4.02 8.79 -3.54
CA PHE A 68 -5.25 8.47 -4.24
C PHE A 68 -6.50 8.47 -3.33
N LEU A 69 -6.36 8.43 -2.00
CA LEU A 69 -7.50 8.55 -1.09
C LEU A 69 -8.26 9.87 -1.31
N PHE A 70 -7.54 10.96 -1.57
CA PHE A 70 -8.16 12.26 -1.80
C PHE A 70 -8.93 12.29 -3.13
N ASP A 71 -8.48 11.56 -4.15
CA ASP A 71 -9.20 11.41 -5.41
C ASP A 71 -10.49 10.58 -5.22
N LEU A 72 -10.47 9.59 -4.32
CA LEU A 72 -11.65 8.80 -3.95
C LEU A 72 -12.65 9.60 -3.11
N GLY A 73 -12.17 10.44 -2.19
CA GLY A 73 -12.99 11.27 -1.31
C GLY A 73 -13.90 12.24 -2.04
N GLN A 74 -13.59 12.59 -3.27
CA GLN A 74 -14.46 13.38 -4.15
C GLN A 74 -15.61 12.56 -4.77
N LYS A 75 -15.54 11.22 -4.72
CA LYS A 75 -16.45 10.30 -5.40
C LYS A 75 -17.29 9.44 -4.48
N SER A 76 -16.93 9.31 -3.22
CA SER A 76 -17.54 8.40 -2.25
C SER A 76 -18.05 9.14 -1.02
N SER A 77 -19.16 8.64 -0.45
CA SER A 77 -19.86 9.31 0.66
C SER A 77 -19.20 9.11 2.03
N ARG A 78 -18.47 8.01 2.26
CA ARG A 78 -17.83 7.71 3.54
C ARG A 78 -16.51 6.96 3.34
N ILE A 79 -15.39 7.64 3.57
CA ILE A 79 -14.08 7.02 3.57
C ILE A 79 -13.50 7.01 4.97
N ILE A 80 -12.99 5.86 5.40
CA ILE A 80 -12.25 5.69 6.64
C ILE A 80 -10.81 5.38 6.29
N GLY A 81 -9.89 6.25 6.68
CA GLY A 81 -8.45 6.01 6.61
C GLY A 81 -7.91 5.56 7.96
N ILE A 82 -7.10 4.52 8.00
CA ILE A 82 -6.49 4.04 9.24
C ILE A 82 -4.96 3.99 9.13
N ASP A 83 -4.31 4.31 10.24
CA ASP A 83 -2.87 4.13 10.43
C ASP A 83 -2.58 3.85 11.90
N ILE A 84 -1.50 3.15 12.19
CA ILE A 84 -1.06 2.89 13.57
C ILE A 84 -0.38 4.11 14.21
N SER A 85 0.13 5.03 13.40
CA SER A 85 0.85 6.23 13.83
C SER A 85 -0.09 7.43 13.97
N ARG A 86 -0.07 8.04 15.16
CA ARG A 86 -0.77 9.30 15.41
C ARG A 86 -0.22 10.45 14.58
N GLU A 87 1.09 10.46 14.34
CA GLU A 87 1.76 11.51 13.55
C GLU A 87 1.33 11.45 12.07
N ILE A 88 1.27 10.22 11.50
CA ILE A 88 0.80 10.01 10.12
C ILE A 88 -0.67 10.42 10.00
N ILE A 89 -1.53 9.98 10.93
CA ILE A 89 -2.94 10.38 10.97
C ILE A 89 -3.10 11.90 11.02
N ALA A 90 -2.40 12.56 11.94
CA ALA A 90 -2.50 14.01 12.10
C ALA A 90 -2.07 14.76 10.83
N GLN A 91 -1.03 14.29 10.16
CA GLN A 91 -0.55 14.90 8.93
C GLN A 91 -1.45 14.61 7.73
N ALA A 92 -1.96 13.38 7.59
CA ALA A 92 -2.92 13.03 6.54
C ALA A 92 -4.19 13.88 6.66
N LYS A 93 -4.72 14.04 7.89
CA LYS A 93 -5.88 14.89 8.17
C LYS A 93 -5.64 16.35 7.79
N ARG A 94 -4.47 16.92 8.13
CA ARG A 94 -4.11 18.30 7.74
C ARG A 94 -4.07 18.47 6.21
N ARG A 95 -3.53 17.48 5.50
CA ARG A 95 -3.48 17.53 4.03
C ARG A 95 -4.85 17.35 3.39
N ALA A 96 -5.70 16.48 3.94
CA ALA A 96 -7.08 16.30 3.47
C ALA A 96 -7.88 17.60 3.51
N SER A 97 -7.76 18.38 4.60
CA SER A 97 -8.41 19.70 4.71
C SER A 97 -7.94 20.67 3.61
N GLN A 98 -6.69 20.58 3.16
CA GLN A 98 -6.16 21.39 2.06
C GLN A 98 -6.71 20.96 0.69
N HIS A 99 -7.23 19.75 0.58
CA HIS A 99 -7.84 19.19 -0.65
C HIS A 99 -9.37 19.20 -0.63
N SER A 100 -10.00 19.86 0.36
CA SER A 100 -11.47 19.91 0.53
C SER A 100 -12.12 18.52 0.60
N VAL A 101 -11.45 17.56 1.25
CA VAL A 101 -11.95 16.19 1.44
C VAL A 101 -12.47 16.04 2.88
N ASP A 102 -13.64 16.64 3.15
CA ASP A 102 -14.22 16.67 4.51
C ASP A 102 -14.97 15.38 4.90
N SER A 103 -15.31 14.53 3.94
CA SER A 103 -16.07 13.29 4.19
C SER A 103 -15.23 12.14 4.76
N SER A 104 -13.91 12.29 4.84
CA SER A 104 -13.02 11.24 5.32
C SER A 104 -12.87 11.24 6.82
N GLN A 105 -13.02 10.08 7.44
CA GLN A 105 -12.70 9.84 8.85
C GLN A 105 -11.30 9.23 8.96
N TYR A 106 -10.55 9.62 9.99
CA TYR A 106 -9.18 9.15 10.22
C TYR A 106 -9.08 8.54 11.60
N LEU A 107 -8.76 7.23 11.67
CA LEU A 107 -8.67 6.46 12.91
C LEU A 107 -7.25 5.99 13.15
N CYS A 108 -6.71 6.24 14.35
CA CYS A 108 -5.43 5.71 14.77
C CYS A 108 -5.64 4.32 15.40
N CYS A 109 -5.38 3.26 14.65
CA CYS A 109 -5.53 1.89 15.13
C CYS A 109 -4.57 0.92 14.42
N ASP A 110 -4.39 -0.25 15.02
CA ASP A 110 -3.69 -1.37 14.40
C ASP A 110 -4.71 -2.16 13.57
N VAL A 111 -4.40 -2.42 12.30
CA VAL A 111 -5.28 -3.18 11.39
C VAL A 111 -5.62 -4.58 11.89
N ARG A 112 -4.85 -5.13 12.83
CA ARG A 112 -5.12 -6.43 13.49
C ARG A 112 -6.24 -6.35 14.54
N TYR A 113 -6.72 -5.14 14.87
CA TYR A 113 -7.73 -4.88 15.90
C TYR A 113 -8.58 -3.69 15.47
N LEU A 114 -9.39 -3.87 14.42
CA LEU A 114 -10.18 -2.80 13.84
C LEU A 114 -11.36 -2.43 14.73
N PRO A 115 -11.52 -1.16 15.10
CA PRO A 115 -12.70 -0.68 15.85
C PRO A 115 -13.91 -0.49 14.93
N LEU A 116 -14.13 -1.42 14.01
CA LEU A 116 -15.22 -1.42 13.05
C LEU A 116 -16.15 -2.60 13.31
N LYS A 117 -17.43 -2.42 13.03
CA LYS A 117 -18.40 -3.52 13.08
C LYS A 117 -18.11 -4.54 11.98
N SER A 118 -18.51 -5.79 12.21
CA SER A 118 -18.52 -6.80 11.15
C SER A 118 -19.44 -6.35 10.02
N ASP A 119 -19.13 -6.76 8.80
CA ASP A 119 -19.94 -6.53 7.60
C ASP A 119 -20.30 -5.04 7.35
N SER A 120 -19.38 -4.14 7.71
CA SER A 120 -19.63 -2.70 7.68
C SER A 120 -18.95 -1.95 6.53
N MET A 121 -18.05 -2.59 5.77
CA MET A 121 -17.32 -1.97 4.67
C MET A 121 -17.68 -2.61 3.32
N ASP A 122 -17.89 -1.79 2.30
CA ASP A 122 -18.20 -2.25 0.94
C ASP A 122 -16.91 -2.55 0.16
N LEU A 123 -15.90 -1.71 0.36
CA LEU A 123 -14.59 -1.80 -0.26
C LEU A 123 -13.50 -1.59 0.79
N ILE A 124 -12.50 -2.45 0.78
CA ILE A 124 -11.28 -2.27 1.57
C ILE A 124 -10.09 -2.17 0.63
N ILE A 125 -9.24 -1.16 0.81
CA ILE A 125 -8.01 -0.95 0.07
C ILE A 125 -6.84 -1.03 1.05
N SER A 126 -6.00 -2.06 0.89
CA SER A 126 -4.84 -2.30 1.74
C SER A 126 -3.55 -2.29 0.91
N ASN A 127 -2.92 -1.13 0.82
CA ASN A 127 -1.70 -0.95 0.02
C ASN A 127 -0.47 -1.03 0.91
N SER A 128 0.42 -2.03 0.65
CA SER A 128 1.73 -2.16 1.31
C SER A 128 1.70 -1.99 2.84
N THR A 129 0.62 -2.49 3.46
CA THR A 129 0.45 -2.47 4.93
C THR A 129 0.96 -3.76 5.56
N LEU A 130 0.67 -4.89 4.92
CA LEU A 130 0.89 -6.23 5.49
C LEU A 130 2.35 -6.67 5.42
N ASP A 131 3.10 -6.16 4.47
CA ASP A 131 4.55 -6.36 4.32
C ASP A 131 5.39 -5.71 5.44
N HIS A 132 4.77 -4.91 6.30
CA HIS A 132 5.39 -4.40 7.52
C HIS A 132 5.17 -5.29 8.76
N PHE A 133 4.52 -6.44 8.63
CA PHE A 133 4.38 -7.37 9.75
C PHE A 133 5.56 -8.36 9.82
N PRO A 134 6.05 -8.67 11.04
CA PRO A 134 7.22 -9.53 11.22
C PRO A 134 6.95 -11.01 10.96
N SER A 135 5.68 -11.45 10.94
CA SER A 135 5.32 -12.85 10.83
C SER A 135 4.06 -13.05 9.98
N GLU A 136 3.96 -14.23 9.36
CA GLU A 136 2.75 -14.67 8.65
C GLU A 136 1.52 -14.71 9.57
N LYS A 137 1.71 -15.05 10.84
CA LYS A 137 0.64 -15.02 11.84
C LYS A 137 0.06 -13.62 12.05
N ASP A 138 0.91 -12.59 12.07
CA ASP A 138 0.44 -11.19 12.17
C ASP A 138 -0.33 -10.78 10.92
N ILE A 139 0.11 -11.24 9.74
CA ILE A 139 -0.59 -11.02 8.47
C ILE A 139 -1.96 -11.70 8.47
N SER A 140 -2.04 -12.97 8.89
CA SER A 140 -3.31 -13.70 8.99
C SER A 140 -4.29 -13.01 9.94
N ILE A 141 -3.84 -12.55 11.12
CA ILE A 141 -4.69 -11.79 12.06
C ILE A 141 -5.24 -10.51 11.39
N ALA A 142 -4.40 -9.79 10.67
CA ALA A 142 -4.83 -8.58 9.96
C ALA A 142 -5.85 -8.91 8.84
N LEU A 143 -5.59 -9.94 8.05
CA LEU A 143 -6.52 -10.38 6.99
C LEU A 143 -7.86 -10.85 7.56
N LYS A 144 -7.85 -11.57 8.70
CA LYS A 144 -9.07 -11.95 9.41
C LYS A 144 -9.90 -10.73 9.82
N GLU A 145 -9.28 -9.69 10.36
CA GLU A 145 -9.97 -8.46 10.76
C GLU A 145 -10.50 -7.68 9.54
N LEU A 146 -9.75 -7.63 8.44
CA LEU A 146 -10.23 -7.04 7.19
C LEU A 146 -11.42 -7.83 6.62
N ALA A 147 -11.35 -9.16 6.59
CA ALA A 147 -12.44 -10.03 6.16
C ALA A 147 -13.69 -9.88 7.06
N ARG A 148 -13.50 -9.74 8.39
CA ARG A 148 -14.60 -9.50 9.34
C ARG A 148 -15.30 -8.16 9.05
N ALA A 149 -14.53 -7.11 8.83
CA ALA A 149 -15.08 -5.78 8.58
C ALA A 149 -15.74 -5.65 7.18
N LEU A 150 -15.29 -6.44 6.20
CA LEU A 150 -15.84 -6.46 4.85
C LEU A 150 -17.21 -7.16 4.86
N ARG A 151 -18.22 -6.57 4.21
CA ARG A 151 -19.55 -7.19 4.04
C ARG A 151 -19.50 -8.36 3.04
N VAL A 152 -20.52 -9.19 3.05
CA VAL A 152 -20.78 -10.18 1.99
C VAL A 152 -20.86 -9.47 0.63
N ASN A 153 -20.24 -10.03 -0.38
CA ASN A 153 -20.05 -9.44 -1.70
C ASN A 153 -19.23 -8.13 -1.71
N GLY A 154 -18.60 -7.78 -0.58
CA GLY A 154 -17.64 -6.69 -0.51
C GLY A 154 -16.31 -7.08 -1.14
N THR A 155 -15.55 -6.07 -1.57
CA THR A 155 -14.27 -6.26 -2.27
C THR A 155 -13.09 -5.82 -1.41
N LEU A 156 -12.06 -6.67 -1.31
CA LEU A 156 -10.74 -6.33 -0.80
C LEU A 156 -9.76 -6.20 -1.97
N ILE A 157 -9.15 -5.02 -2.12
CA ILE A 157 -8.01 -4.82 -3.02
C ILE A 157 -6.77 -4.67 -2.16
N LEU A 158 -5.83 -5.59 -2.33
CA LEU A 158 -4.62 -5.67 -1.52
C LEU A 158 -3.39 -5.66 -2.40
N THR A 159 -2.39 -4.87 -2.02
CA THR A 159 -1.04 -4.92 -2.60
C THR A 159 0.01 -5.13 -1.52
N MET A 160 1.06 -5.88 -1.82
CA MET A 160 2.21 -6.07 -0.94
C MET A 160 3.46 -6.42 -1.72
N ASP A 161 4.63 -6.29 -1.08
CA ASP A 161 5.91 -6.68 -1.67
C ASP A 161 5.89 -8.12 -2.19
N ASN A 162 6.40 -8.31 -3.40
CA ASN A 162 6.40 -9.60 -4.08
C ASN A 162 7.65 -10.40 -3.74
N LYS A 163 7.48 -11.49 -3.00
CA LYS A 163 8.55 -12.42 -2.60
C LYS A 163 9.34 -13.00 -3.79
N HIS A 164 8.69 -13.17 -4.94
CA HIS A 164 9.29 -13.79 -6.14
C HIS A 164 9.91 -12.78 -7.11
N ASN A 165 9.90 -11.48 -6.78
CA ASN A 165 10.56 -10.49 -7.63
C ASN A 165 12.07 -10.74 -7.68
N LEU A 166 12.63 -10.86 -8.89
CA LEU A 166 14.05 -11.18 -9.11
C LEU A 166 15.00 -10.11 -8.56
N THR A 167 14.54 -8.89 -8.42
CA THR A 167 15.36 -7.78 -7.89
C THR A 167 15.15 -7.56 -6.40
N TYR A 168 14.25 -8.33 -5.75
CA TYR A 168 14.00 -8.22 -4.31
C TYR A 168 15.18 -8.80 -3.54
N PRO A 169 15.82 -8.05 -2.64
CA PRO A 169 16.98 -8.54 -1.90
C PRO A 169 16.61 -9.74 -1.01
N PRO A 170 17.46 -10.74 -0.87
CA PRO A 170 17.25 -11.81 0.11
C PRO A 170 17.00 -11.25 1.50
N TYR A 171 16.05 -11.84 2.23
CA TYR A 171 15.62 -11.33 3.54
C TYR A 171 16.76 -11.22 4.57
N THR A 172 17.80 -12.04 4.44
CA THR A 172 19.02 -11.96 5.25
C THR A 172 19.74 -10.62 5.06
N PHE A 173 19.86 -10.13 3.81
CA PHE A 173 20.43 -8.81 3.51
C PHE A 173 19.56 -7.68 4.03
N ILE A 174 18.23 -7.80 3.89
CA ILE A 174 17.27 -6.81 4.42
C ILE A 174 17.44 -6.70 5.95
N ARG A 175 17.59 -7.83 6.66
CA ARG A 175 17.82 -7.82 8.11
C ARG A 175 19.16 -7.15 8.49
N ILE A 176 20.20 -7.36 7.71
CA ILE A 176 21.50 -6.67 7.92
C ILE A 176 21.33 -5.17 7.73
N TRP A 177 20.68 -4.74 6.66
CA TRP A 177 20.41 -3.31 6.40
C TRP A 177 19.59 -2.66 7.52
N MET A 178 18.55 -3.34 8.01
CA MET A 178 17.79 -2.83 9.15
C MET A 178 18.64 -2.71 10.42
N LYS A 179 19.51 -3.70 10.70
CA LYS A 179 20.41 -3.64 11.87
C LYS A 179 21.44 -2.52 11.78
N LEU A 180 21.91 -2.21 10.58
CA LEU A 180 22.86 -1.12 10.32
C LEU A 180 22.18 0.26 10.24
N GLY A 181 20.84 0.33 10.40
CA GLY A 181 20.08 1.59 10.28
C GLY A 181 20.00 2.14 8.85
N LEU A 182 20.31 1.34 7.84
CA LEU A 182 20.29 1.73 6.44
C LEU A 182 18.90 1.65 5.81
N ALA A 183 17.96 0.91 6.43
CA ALA A 183 16.56 0.89 6.04
C ALA A 183 15.81 2.01 6.75
N PRO A 184 15.04 2.85 6.03
CA PRO A 184 14.32 3.99 6.61
C PRO A 184 13.15 3.57 7.51
N TYR A 185 12.66 2.36 7.34
CA TYR A 185 11.53 1.77 8.09
C TYR A 185 11.69 0.26 8.23
N PHE A 186 10.83 -0.34 9.04
CA PHE A 186 10.82 -1.78 9.23
C PHE A 186 10.23 -2.50 8.02
N ILE A 187 11.03 -3.38 7.40
CA ILE A 187 10.63 -4.26 6.31
C ILE A 187 10.30 -5.62 6.91
N GLY A 188 9.05 -6.02 6.80
CA GLY A 188 8.53 -7.23 7.41
C GLY A 188 8.61 -8.45 6.50
N ARG A 189 7.61 -9.35 6.66
CA ARG A 189 7.53 -10.58 5.89
C ARG A 189 6.81 -10.35 4.57
N THR A 190 7.44 -10.80 3.49
CA THR A 190 6.81 -10.88 2.17
C THR A 190 6.20 -12.26 1.94
N LEU A 191 5.11 -12.33 1.18
CA LEU A 191 4.45 -13.57 0.77
C LEU A 191 4.54 -13.75 -0.75
N SER A 192 4.46 -15.00 -1.19
CA SER A 192 4.14 -15.31 -2.58
C SER A 192 2.64 -15.17 -2.81
N LEU A 193 2.22 -15.08 -4.08
CA LEU A 193 0.79 -15.07 -4.42
C LEU A 193 0.06 -16.31 -3.89
N ALA A 194 0.69 -17.48 -3.94
CA ALA A 194 0.09 -18.72 -3.45
C ALA A 194 -0.10 -18.72 -1.93
N GLU A 195 0.90 -18.23 -1.17
CA GLU A 195 0.80 -18.08 0.27
C GLU A 195 -0.30 -17.08 0.65
N LEU A 196 -0.36 -15.94 -0.05
CA LEU A 196 -1.39 -14.92 0.17
C LEU A 196 -2.79 -15.45 -0.14
N ARG A 197 -2.97 -16.12 -1.28
CA ARG A 197 -4.25 -16.72 -1.69
C ARG A 197 -4.74 -17.72 -0.64
N ARG A 198 -3.87 -18.63 -0.19
CA ARG A 198 -4.20 -19.62 0.86
C ARG A 198 -4.72 -18.95 2.13
N ILE A 199 -4.08 -17.87 2.59
CA ILE A 199 -4.51 -17.18 3.81
C ILE A 199 -5.85 -16.46 3.57
N LEU A 200 -6.05 -15.81 2.43
CA LEU A 200 -7.32 -15.15 2.09
C LEU A 200 -8.47 -16.14 2.05
N GLU A 201 -8.28 -17.30 1.41
CA GLU A 201 -9.28 -18.37 1.32
C GLU A 201 -9.63 -18.96 2.70
N GLN A 202 -8.65 -19.10 3.60
CA GLN A 202 -8.88 -19.51 4.98
C GLN A 202 -9.74 -18.53 5.80
N GLU A 203 -9.74 -17.26 5.42
CA GLU A 203 -10.54 -16.20 6.06
C GLU A 203 -11.86 -15.91 5.29
N GLY A 204 -12.28 -16.80 4.39
CA GLY A 204 -13.54 -16.69 3.65
C GLY A 204 -13.54 -15.68 2.49
N LEU A 205 -12.35 -15.34 1.99
CA LEU A 205 -12.16 -14.43 0.85
C LEU A 205 -11.70 -15.20 -0.38
N SER A 206 -12.46 -15.20 -1.48
CA SER A 206 -12.01 -15.77 -2.75
C SER A 206 -11.22 -14.76 -3.57
N VAL A 207 -10.06 -15.17 -4.07
CA VAL A 207 -9.25 -14.33 -4.97
C VAL A 207 -9.76 -14.46 -6.39
N GLU A 208 -10.49 -13.45 -6.87
CA GLU A 208 -11.03 -13.39 -8.22
C GLU A 208 -10.00 -12.99 -9.26
N GLU A 209 -9.19 -11.97 -8.95
CA GLU A 209 -8.18 -11.45 -9.85
C GLU A 209 -6.84 -11.27 -9.15
N SER A 210 -5.76 -11.40 -9.90
CA SER A 210 -4.42 -11.10 -9.40
C SER A 210 -3.50 -10.62 -10.52
N THR A 211 -2.60 -9.71 -10.15
CA THR A 211 -1.56 -9.23 -11.04
C THR A 211 -0.29 -8.91 -10.26
N ALA A 212 0.75 -8.48 -10.96
CA ALA A 212 1.92 -7.88 -10.35
C ALA A 212 2.15 -6.53 -11.00
N ILE A 213 2.49 -5.53 -10.19
CA ILE A 213 2.62 -4.13 -10.59
C ILE A 213 4.01 -3.58 -10.25
N PHE A 214 4.35 -2.41 -10.79
CA PHE A 214 5.62 -1.72 -10.59
C PHE A 214 6.82 -2.53 -11.08
N HIS A 215 6.95 -2.65 -12.39
CA HIS A 215 7.98 -3.47 -13.06
C HIS A 215 9.34 -2.76 -13.20
N TYR A 216 9.75 -2.01 -12.18
CA TYR A 216 11.06 -1.39 -12.10
C TYR A 216 11.89 -2.00 -10.95
N PRO A 217 13.24 -1.96 -11.00
CA PRO A 217 14.08 -2.71 -10.06
C PRO A 217 14.06 -2.15 -8.63
N HIS A 218 14.36 -3.01 -7.66
CA HIS A 218 14.66 -2.63 -6.28
C HIS A 218 16.09 -2.09 -6.12
N PRO A 219 16.33 -1.27 -5.08
CA PRO A 219 15.37 -0.61 -4.20
C PRO A 219 14.82 0.70 -4.80
N ASP A 220 13.61 1.12 -4.39
CA ASP A 220 13.00 2.39 -4.81
C ASP A 220 13.93 3.59 -4.65
N GLY A 221 14.68 3.62 -3.57
CA GLY A 221 15.59 4.71 -3.27
C GLY A 221 16.62 4.92 -4.38
N LEU A 222 17.14 3.85 -4.98
CA LEU A 222 18.10 3.94 -6.08
C LEU A 222 17.42 4.48 -7.34
N VAL A 223 16.23 3.99 -7.66
CA VAL A 223 15.44 4.45 -8.83
C VAL A 223 15.11 5.93 -8.69
N ARG A 224 14.60 6.37 -7.51
CA ARG A 224 14.32 7.78 -7.23
C ARG A 224 15.57 8.65 -7.27
N TRP A 225 16.71 8.16 -6.76
CA TRP A 225 17.97 8.88 -6.82
C TRP A 225 18.42 9.06 -8.27
N THR A 226 18.38 7.99 -9.06
CA THR A 226 18.74 8.01 -10.49
C THR A 226 17.85 8.97 -11.26
N GLU A 227 16.52 8.91 -11.04
CA GLU A 227 15.56 9.82 -11.65
C GLU A 227 15.90 11.28 -11.34
N ARG A 228 16.11 11.61 -10.06
CA ARG A 228 16.42 12.98 -9.64
C ARG A 228 17.74 13.48 -10.21
N PHE A 229 18.75 12.61 -10.26
CA PHE A 229 20.05 12.91 -10.85
C PHE A 229 19.89 13.22 -12.34
N LEU A 230 19.23 12.36 -13.10
CA LEU A 230 18.97 12.55 -14.53
C LEU A 230 18.15 13.83 -14.82
N ARG A 231 17.12 14.08 -14.05
CA ARG A 231 16.29 15.30 -14.18
C ARG A 231 17.12 16.56 -13.91
N LYS A 232 17.93 16.56 -12.87
CA LYS A 232 18.83 17.69 -12.56
C LYS A 232 19.84 17.92 -13.68
N LEU A 233 20.48 16.86 -14.16
CA LEU A 233 21.50 16.93 -15.21
C LEU A 233 20.91 17.40 -16.54
N SER A 234 19.74 16.88 -16.92
CA SER A 234 19.07 17.19 -18.19
C SER A 234 18.17 18.44 -18.14
N ARG A 235 18.05 19.08 -16.97
CA ARG A 235 17.08 20.17 -16.72
C ARG A 235 15.65 19.81 -17.16
N GLY A 236 15.23 18.55 -16.90
CA GLY A 236 13.92 18.00 -17.22
C GLY A 236 13.75 17.55 -18.70
N ARG A 237 14.75 17.68 -19.55
CA ARG A 237 14.63 17.25 -20.97
C ARG A 237 14.42 15.73 -21.11
N LEU A 238 14.80 14.94 -20.12
CA LEU A 238 14.64 13.48 -20.12
C LEU A 238 13.31 13.03 -19.49
N ASP A 239 12.49 13.90 -18.93
CA ASP A 239 11.25 13.53 -18.23
C ASP A 239 10.31 12.69 -19.11
N SER A 240 10.15 13.03 -20.38
CA SER A 240 9.33 12.25 -21.32
C SER A 240 9.93 10.88 -21.63
N ALA A 241 11.25 10.77 -21.68
CA ALA A 241 11.94 9.50 -21.90
C ALA A 241 11.81 8.58 -20.67
N ILE A 242 11.95 9.13 -19.45
CA ILE A 242 11.73 8.39 -18.21
C ILE A 242 10.30 7.86 -18.13
N ARG A 243 9.29 8.71 -18.41
CA ARG A 243 7.87 8.30 -18.44
C ARG A 243 7.62 7.18 -19.47
N ARG A 244 8.20 7.29 -20.68
CA ARG A 244 8.09 6.24 -21.69
C ARG A 244 8.77 4.95 -21.26
N GLY A 245 9.92 5.02 -20.61
CA GLY A 245 10.63 3.87 -20.05
C GLY A 245 9.77 3.13 -19.02
N LEU A 246 9.17 3.85 -18.07
CA LEU A 246 8.26 3.26 -17.09
C LEU A 246 7.03 2.63 -17.77
N ALA A 247 6.41 3.31 -18.73
CA ALA A 247 5.27 2.79 -19.48
C ALA A 247 5.61 1.54 -20.32
N LEU A 248 6.86 1.42 -20.80
CA LEU A 248 7.33 0.20 -21.45
C LEU A 248 7.48 -0.96 -20.46
N LEU A 249 7.96 -0.68 -19.25
CA LEU A 249 8.05 -1.68 -18.19
C LEU A 249 6.67 -2.16 -17.76
N ASP A 250 5.65 -1.31 -17.74
CA ASP A 250 4.27 -1.71 -17.41
C ASP A 250 3.71 -2.77 -18.37
N ARG A 251 4.20 -2.87 -19.61
CA ARG A 251 3.81 -3.94 -20.55
C ARG A 251 4.15 -5.34 -20.02
N LEU A 252 5.06 -5.44 -19.05
CA LEU A 252 5.40 -6.70 -18.39
C LEU A 252 4.24 -7.24 -17.55
N GLU A 253 3.31 -6.38 -17.12
CA GLU A 253 2.08 -6.82 -16.43
C GLU A 253 1.26 -7.80 -17.29
N GLY A 254 1.25 -7.64 -18.60
CA GLY A 254 0.58 -8.55 -19.56
C GLY A 254 1.35 -9.84 -19.86
N LYS A 255 2.54 -10.04 -19.30
CA LYS A 255 3.38 -11.21 -19.58
C LYS A 255 3.22 -12.30 -18.51
N ARG A 256 3.49 -13.56 -18.90
CA ARG A 256 3.51 -14.69 -17.94
C ARG A 256 4.55 -14.51 -16.83
N THR A 257 5.61 -13.76 -17.11
CA THR A 257 6.70 -13.44 -16.16
C THR A 257 6.40 -12.29 -15.22
N LYS A 258 5.19 -11.72 -15.22
CA LYS A 258 4.84 -10.55 -14.42
C LYS A 258 5.18 -10.71 -12.93
N TYR A 259 4.99 -11.91 -12.35
CA TYR A 259 5.31 -12.18 -10.95
C TYR A 259 6.82 -12.31 -10.66
N LEU A 260 7.68 -12.36 -11.68
CA LEU A 260 9.14 -12.32 -11.52
C LEU A 260 9.68 -10.88 -11.62
N THR A 261 8.97 -10.00 -12.30
CA THR A 261 9.42 -8.63 -12.58
C THR A 261 8.69 -7.57 -11.78
N GLY A 262 7.41 -7.80 -11.44
CA GLY A 262 6.62 -6.87 -10.64
C GLY A 262 7.05 -6.85 -9.18
N ARG A 263 7.19 -5.67 -8.63
CA ARG A 263 7.59 -5.47 -7.23
C ARG A 263 6.52 -5.83 -6.24
N TYR A 264 5.28 -5.48 -6.56
CA TYR A 264 4.13 -5.79 -5.73
C TYR A 264 3.27 -6.85 -6.41
N ILE A 265 2.81 -7.79 -5.63
CA ILE A 265 1.63 -8.56 -5.98
C ILE A 265 0.41 -7.74 -5.61
N ALA A 266 -0.62 -7.82 -6.46
CA ALA A 266 -1.91 -7.21 -6.23
C ALA A 266 -2.99 -8.27 -6.39
N VAL A 267 -3.97 -8.28 -5.49
CA VAL A 267 -5.11 -9.19 -5.54
C VAL A 267 -6.42 -8.45 -5.33
N LYS A 268 -7.44 -8.88 -6.06
CA LYS A 268 -8.85 -8.59 -5.78
C LYS A 268 -9.45 -9.82 -5.13
N ALA A 269 -9.94 -9.68 -3.92
CA ALA A 269 -10.63 -10.75 -3.23
C ALA A 269 -12.05 -10.30 -2.84
N VAL A 270 -12.99 -11.23 -2.86
CA VAL A 270 -14.41 -10.98 -2.55
C VAL A 270 -14.83 -11.88 -1.39
N LYS A 271 -15.60 -11.34 -0.45
CA LYS A 271 -16.18 -12.11 0.64
C LYS A 271 -17.46 -12.80 0.17
N HIS A 272 -17.52 -14.11 0.32
CA HIS A 272 -18.74 -14.89 0.07
C HIS A 272 -19.49 -15.18 1.37
N GLU A 273 -20.77 -15.53 1.26
CA GLU A 273 -21.52 -16.12 2.36
C GLU A 273 -20.83 -17.44 2.77
N ALA A 274 -20.69 -17.65 4.08
CA ALA A 274 -20.08 -18.84 4.66
C ALA A 274 -21.04 -20.04 4.63
#